data_8bd4800560f64ac732a2e670c0711592
#
_entry.id   8bd4800560f64ac732a2e670c0711592
#
_cell.length_a   1.000
_cell.length_b   1.000
_cell.length_c   1.000
_cell.angle_alpha   90.00
_cell.angle_beta   90.00
_cell.angle_gamma   90.00
#
_symmetry.space_group_name_H-M   'P 1'
#
loop_
_entity.id
_entity.type
_entity.pdbx_description
1 polymer ?
#
loop_
_entity_poly.entity_id
_entity_poly.type
_entity_poly.pdbx_seq_one_letter_code
_entity_poly.pdbx_strand_id
1 'polypeptide(L)'
;VSFNDGIIDEFRANGGHVSTYGFGDGLVLLHTVGARSGEARVHPVAAFPADSFDATAGGVDDSAADAGWLVVASAAGADAHPAWFHNLTANPDVRVEFGRDGAVQTVDARATVLDSAERDAAYAEIVRRSPGFGEYEKKTDRAIPVARVTPVG
;
A
#
# COMPACT_ATOMS: atom_id res chain seq x y z
N VAL A 1 -0.51 6.42 22.38
CA VAL A 1 -0.82 5.42 21.34
C VAL A 1 -1.55 6.10 20.21
N SER A 2 -0.98 6.05 19.03
CA SER A 2 -1.58 6.69 17.86
C SER A 2 -2.64 5.79 17.22
N PHE A 3 -3.45 6.38 16.35
CA PHE A 3 -4.41 5.63 15.53
C PHE A 3 -3.71 4.51 14.75
N ASN A 4 -2.56 4.82 14.14
CA ASN A 4 -1.81 3.83 13.36
C ASN A 4 -1.31 2.68 14.22
N ASP A 5 -0.89 2.93 15.45
CA ASP A 5 -0.43 1.87 16.36
C ASP A 5 -1.56 0.87 16.65
N GLY A 6 -2.78 1.35 16.83
CA GLY A 6 -3.94 0.48 17.01
C GLY A 6 -4.24 -0.38 15.81
N ILE A 7 -4.15 0.18 14.61
CA ILE A 7 -4.33 -0.56 13.35
C ILE A 7 -3.24 -1.62 13.17
N ILE A 8 -1.98 -1.26 13.45
CA ILE A 8 -0.86 -2.19 13.36
C ILE A 8 -1.06 -3.38 14.32
N ASP A 9 -1.46 -3.10 15.56
CA ASP A 9 -1.70 -4.15 16.56
C ASP A 9 -2.84 -5.08 16.11
N GLU A 10 -3.93 -4.52 15.62
CA GLU A 10 -5.06 -5.32 15.11
C GLU A 10 -4.64 -6.18 13.92
N PHE A 11 -3.90 -5.60 12.98
CA PHE A 11 -3.38 -6.32 11.81
C PHE A 11 -2.57 -7.54 12.24
N ARG A 12 -1.64 -7.36 13.18
CA ARG A 12 -0.76 -8.43 13.64
C ARG A 12 -1.49 -9.48 14.46
N ALA A 13 -2.49 -9.07 15.24
CA ALA A 13 -3.27 -9.99 16.06
C ALA A 13 -4.20 -10.87 15.23
N ASN A 14 -4.65 -10.39 14.06
CA ASN A 14 -5.70 -11.05 13.28
C ASN A 14 -5.23 -11.54 11.91
N GLY A 15 -3.94 -11.81 11.74
CA GLY A 15 -3.44 -12.38 10.49
C GLY A 15 -3.59 -11.49 9.28
N GLY A 16 -3.58 -10.17 9.48
CA GLY A 16 -3.71 -9.19 8.41
C GLY A 16 -5.11 -8.64 8.22
N HIS A 17 -6.09 -9.10 9.01
CA HIS A 17 -7.46 -8.61 8.92
C HIS A 17 -7.69 -7.48 9.93
N VAL A 18 -8.19 -6.34 9.47
CA VAL A 18 -8.51 -5.18 10.31
C VAL A 18 -9.98 -4.83 10.16
N SER A 19 -10.77 -5.02 11.20
CA SER A 19 -12.20 -4.70 11.17
C SER A 19 -12.46 -3.22 11.42
N THR A 20 -11.56 -2.52 12.08
CA THR A 20 -11.68 -1.09 12.35
C THR A 20 -11.83 -0.31 11.05
N TYR A 21 -12.83 0.55 10.99
CA TYR A 21 -13.20 1.34 9.81
C TYR A 21 -13.44 0.51 8.53
N GLY A 22 -13.66 -0.80 8.67
CA GLY A 22 -13.96 -1.64 7.51
C GLY A 22 -12.80 -1.90 6.56
N PHE A 23 -11.55 -1.75 7.02
CA PHE A 23 -10.38 -2.00 6.17
C PHE A 23 -10.29 -3.44 5.66
N GLY A 24 -10.76 -4.40 6.47
CA GLY A 24 -10.77 -5.81 6.07
C GLY A 24 -9.38 -6.34 5.77
N ASP A 25 -9.22 -6.99 4.62
CA ASP A 25 -7.95 -7.56 4.17
C ASP A 25 -7.21 -6.65 3.20
N GLY A 26 -7.61 -5.39 3.08
CA GLY A 26 -7.08 -4.44 2.11
C GLY A 26 -5.83 -3.67 2.55
N LEU A 27 -5.20 -4.05 3.65
CA LEU A 27 -4.02 -3.36 4.17
C LEU A 27 -2.79 -4.26 4.14
N VAL A 28 -1.63 -3.62 4.00
CA VAL A 28 -0.34 -4.22 4.37
C VAL A 28 0.34 -3.26 5.33
N LEU A 29 1.34 -3.75 6.08
CA LEU A 29 2.21 -2.89 6.87
C LEU A 29 3.49 -2.66 6.07
N LEU A 30 3.74 -1.42 5.75
CA LEU A 30 4.89 -1.02 4.94
C LEU A 30 5.99 -0.50 5.87
N HIS A 31 7.15 -1.17 5.84
CA HIS A 31 8.33 -0.75 6.59
C HIS A 31 9.20 0.10 5.67
N THR A 32 9.41 1.34 6.06
CA THR A 32 10.26 2.28 5.32
C THR A 32 11.38 2.80 6.20
N VAL A 33 12.37 3.41 5.57
CA VAL A 33 13.45 4.11 6.27
C VAL A 33 13.23 5.60 6.08
N GLY A 34 13.22 6.35 7.17
CA GLY A 34 12.95 7.78 7.14
C GLY A 34 13.90 8.53 6.21
N ALA A 35 13.34 9.36 5.31
CA ALA A 35 14.12 10.07 4.30
C ALA A 35 15.17 11.01 4.89
N ARG A 36 14.89 11.55 6.08
CA ARG A 36 15.79 12.50 6.76
C ARG A 36 16.48 11.87 7.96
N SER A 37 15.73 11.08 8.74
CA SER A 37 16.22 10.54 10.01
C SER A 37 17.01 9.25 9.86
N GLY A 38 16.78 8.48 8.78
CA GLY A 38 17.32 7.13 8.65
C GLY A 38 16.69 6.10 9.59
N GLU A 39 15.66 6.48 10.31
CA GLU A 39 15.00 5.58 11.28
C GLU A 39 13.95 4.71 10.60
N ALA A 40 13.81 3.48 11.09
CA ALA A 40 12.78 2.57 10.62
C ALA A 40 11.39 3.08 11.03
N ARG A 41 10.44 2.99 10.10
CA ARG A 41 9.04 3.37 10.31
C ARG A 41 8.13 2.28 9.78
N VAL A 42 6.98 2.08 10.42
CA VAL A 42 5.96 1.13 9.97
C VAL A 42 4.66 1.89 9.75
N HIS A 43 4.03 1.67 8.59
CA HIS A 43 2.78 2.35 8.23
C HIS A 43 1.77 1.35 7.71
N PRO A 44 0.51 1.37 8.20
CA PRO A 44 -0.57 0.63 7.53
C PRO A 44 -0.96 1.40 6.27
N VAL A 45 -0.98 0.70 5.13
CA VAL A 45 -1.32 1.32 3.85
C VAL A 45 -2.29 0.45 3.08
N ALA A 46 -3.19 1.08 2.32
CA ALA A 46 -4.06 0.36 1.41
C ALA A 46 -3.24 -0.24 0.28
N ALA A 47 -3.45 -1.52 0.00
CA ALA A 47 -2.68 -2.24 -0.99
C ALA A 47 -3.61 -3.08 -1.87
N PHE A 48 -3.25 -3.20 -3.14
CA PHE A 48 -3.97 -3.99 -4.12
C PHE A 48 -2.98 -4.97 -4.76
N PRO A 49 -3.35 -6.26 -4.92
CA PRO A 49 -2.46 -7.21 -5.57
C PRO A 49 -2.08 -6.73 -6.97
N ALA A 50 -0.78 -6.64 -7.24
CA ALA A 50 -0.30 -6.06 -8.50
C ALA A 50 -0.71 -6.87 -9.72
N ASP A 51 -0.73 -8.20 -9.62
CA ASP A 51 -1.10 -9.08 -10.72
C ASP A 51 -2.56 -8.95 -11.14
N SER A 52 -3.42 -8.51 -10.24
CA SER A 52 -4.84 -8.31 -10.56
C SER A 52 -5.08 -7.10 -11.47
N PHE A 53 -4.06 -6.28 -11.71
CA PHE A 53 -4.12 -5.14 -12.62
C PHE A 53 -3.58 -5.48 -14.02
N ASP A 54 -2.98 -6.65 -14.20
CA ASP A 54 -2.52 -7.09 -15.51
C ASP A 54 -3.69 -7.70 -16.28
N ALA A 55 -3.82 -7.37 -17.55
CA ALA A 55 -4.95 -7.78 -18.38
C ALA A 55 -5.09 -9.30 -18.50
N THR A 56 -4.03 -10.03 -18.24
CA THR A 56 -4.01 -11.49 -18.34
C THR A 56 -4.17 -12.19 -16.99
N ALA A 57 -4.20 -11.43 -15.91
CA ALA A 57 -4.31 -12.01 -14.57
C ALA A 57 -5.77 -12.38 -14.30
N GLY A 58 -6.06 -13.63 -14.35
CA GLY A 58 -7.43 -14.15 -14.26
C GLY A 58 -7.91 -14.44 -12.86
N GLY A 59 -7.53 -13.68 -11.85
CA GLY A 59 -8.12 -13.98 -10.56
C GLY A 59 -7.31 -13.55 -9.37
N VAL A 60 -7.98 -13.56 -8.24
CA VAL A 60 -7.39 -13.24 -6.96
C VAL A 60 -6.93 -14.53 -6.34
N ASP A 61 -5.64 -14.75 -6.32
CA ASP A 61 -5.08 -15.88 -5.60
C ASP A 61 -3.89 -15.40 -4.78
N ASP A 62 -3.14 -16.32 -4.22
CA ASP A 62 -2.01 -16.01 -3.36
C ASP A 62 -0.81 -15.45 -4.12
N SER A 63 -0.92 -15.25 -5.43
CA SER A 63 0.17 -14.73 -6.25
C SER A 63 0.57 -13.29 -5.90
N ALA A 64 -0.28 -12.55 -5.20
CA ALA A 64 0.07 -11.21 -4.73
C ALA A 64 1.38 -11.20 -3.93
N ALA A 65 1.63 -12.27 -3.16
CA ALA A 65 2.86 -12.39 -2.40
C ALA A 65 4.10 -12.50 -3.29
N ASP A 66 3.93 -12.95 -4.55
CA ASP A 66 5.02 -13.10 -5.51
C ASP A 66 5.09 -11.91 -6.47
N ALA A 67 3.93 -11.41 -6.91
CA ALA A 67 3.84 -10.30 -7.87
C ALA A 67 3.93 -8.93 -7.20
N GLY A 68 3.69 -8.87 -5.91
CA GLY A 68 3.72 -7.63 -5.15
C GLY A 68 2.40 -6.89 -5.11
N TRP A 69 2.47 -5.63 -4.74
CA TRP A 69 1.30 -4.81 -4.47
C TRP A 69 1.42 -3.44 -5.11
N LEU A 70 0.26 -2.83 -5.38
CA LEU A 70 0.17 -1.40 -5.63
C LEU A 70 -0.28 -0.73 -4.33
N VAL A 71 0.45 0.27 -3.90
CA VAL A 71 0.11 1.07 -2.70
C VAL A 71 -0.18 2.50 -3.12
N VAL A 72 -1.16 3.10 -2.47
CA VAL A 72 -1.71 4.40 -2.90
C VAL A 72 -1.38 5.46 -1.85
N ALA A 73 -0.68 6.52 -2.26
CA ALA A 73 -0.24 7.59 -1.36
C ALA A 73 -1.33 8.67 -1.24
N SER A 74 -2.54 8.25 -0.86
CA SER A 74 -3.70 9.15 -0.81
C SER A 74 -3.73 10.06 0.41
N ALA A 75 -3.23 9.61 1.54
CA ALA A 75 -3.32 10.34 2.82
C ALA A 75 -4.74 10.88 3.07
N ALA A 76 -5.77 10.08 2.73
CA ALA A 76 -7.19 10.42 2.83
C ALA A 76 -7.56 11.73 2.10
N GLY A 77 -6.85 12.07 1.02
CA GLY A 77 -7.10 13.27 0.22
C GLY A 77 -6.43 14.53 0.75
N ALA A 78 -5.47 14.39 1.68
CA ALA A 78 -4.72 15.54 2.16
C ALA A 78 -3.88 16.18 1.04
N ASP A 79 -3.55 17.47 1.18
CA ASP A 79 -2.82 18.21 0.16
C ASP A 79 -1.34 17.84 0.08
N ALA A 80 -0.81 17.15 1.07
CA ALA A 80 0.58 16.69 1.09
C ALA A 80 0.65 15.17 0.96
N HIS A 81 1.72 14.68 0.34
CA HIS A 81 1.98 13.24 0.31
C HIS A 81 2.25 12.72 1.71
N PRO A 82 1.88 11.46 2.02
CA PRO A 82 2.20 10.89 3.33
C PRO A 82 3.72 10.69 3.48
N ALA A 83 4.18 10.70 4.73
CA ALA A 83 5.62 10.57 5.02
C ALA A 83 6.23 9.31 4.41
N TRP A 84 5.50 8.17 4.43
CA TRP A 84 6.02 6.91 3.90
C TRP A 84 6.31 6.99 2.39
N PHE A 85 5.59 7.83 1.65
CA PHE A 85 5.85 8.02 0.23
C PHE A 85 7.21 8.70 0.02
N HIS A 86 7.51 9.74 0.79
CA HIS A 86 8.82 10.38 0.74
C HIS A 86 9.92 9.41 1.15
N ASN A 87 9.65 8.57 2.16
CA ASN A 87 10.62 7.59 2.63
C ASN A 87 10.96 6.56 1.55
N LEU A 88 9.95 5.98 0.89
CA LEU A 88 10.23 4.97 -0.14
C LEU A 88 10.84 5.57 -1.41
N THR A 89 10.59 6.85 -1.67
CA THR A 89 11.21 7.54 -2.79
C THR A 89 12.72 7.72 -2.55
N ALA A 90 13.08 8.09 -1.32
CA ALA A 90 14.49 8.25 -0.94
C ALA A 90 15.19 6.91 -0.75
N ASN A 91 14.49 5.92 -0.20
CA ASN A 91 15.02 4.59 0.13
C ASN A 91 14.06 3.53 -0.40
N PRO A 92 14.22 3.09 -1.66
CA PRO A 92 13.25 2.19 -2.29
C PRO A 92 13.27 0.75 -1.79
N ASP A 93 14.29 0.35 -1.03
CA ASP A 93 14.31 -0.96 -0.40
C ASP A 93 13.44 -0.91 0.84
N VAL A 94 12.37 -1.69 0.85
CA VAL A 94 11.34 -1.69 1.89
C VAL A 94 11.07 -3.11 2.36
N ARG A 95 10.22 -3.24 3.36
CA ARG A 95 9.75 -4.54 3.85
C ARG A 95 8.24 -4.46 4.00
N VAL A 96 7.55 -5.57 3.72
CA VAL A 96 6.10 -5.63 3.76
C VAL A 96 5.66 -6.75 4.68
N GLU A 97 4.77 -6.43 5.63
CA GLU A 97 4.02 -7.44 6.38
C GLU A 97 2.65 -7.57 5.72
N PHE A 98 2.25 -8.79 5.42
CA PHE A 98 0.97 -9.05 4.76
C PHE A 98 0.31 -10.29 5.36
N GLY A 99 -1.02 -10.36 5.27
CA GLY A 99 -1.77 -11.52 5.72
C GLY A 99 -1.88 -12.57 4.63
N ARG A 100 -1.63 -13.82 4.98
CA ARG A 100 -1.79 -14.96 4.09
C ARG A 100 -2.14 -16.19 4.91
N ASP A 101 -3.23 -16.87 4.54
CA ASP A 101 -3.68 -18.09 5.22
C ASP A 101 -3.89 -17.89 6.73
N GLY A 102 -4.38 -16.72 7.13
CA GLY A 102 -4.66 -16.41 8.53
C GLY A 102 -3.43 -16.05 9.36
N ALA A 103 -2.27 -15.88 8.74
CA ALA A 103 -1.04 -15.52 9.42
C ALA A 103 -0.38 -14.30 8.77
N VAL A 104 0.37 -13.55 9.56
CA VAL A 104 1.16 -12.42 9.04
C VAL A 104 2.50 -12.94 8.59
N GLN A 105 2.87 -12.62 7.36
CA GLN A 105 4.16 -12.94 6.78
C GLN A 105 4.90 -11.65 6.44
N THR A 106 6.22 -11.73 6.31
CA THR A 106 7.06 -10.57 6.03
C THR A 106 7.97 -10.88 4.85
N VAL A 107 8.10 -9.92 3.92
CA VAL A 107 8.97 -10.08 2.76
C VAL A 107 9.75 -8.79 2.52
N ASP A 108 11.01 -8.93 2.09
CA ASP A 108 11.78 -7.79 1.60
C ASP A 108 11.29 -7.46 0.19
N ALA A 109 11.21 -6.17 -0.12
CA ALA A 109 10.63 -5.71 -1.38
C ALA A 109 11.33 -4.44 -1.86
N ARG A 110 11.08 -4.10 -3.12
CA ARG A 110 11.57 -2.85 -3.71
C ARG A 110 10.40 -2.05 -4.25
N ALA A 111 10.38 -0.76 -3.93
CA ALA A 111 9.32 0.15 -4.35
C ALA A 111 9.74 0.88 -5.64
N THR A 112 8.77 1.03 -6.54
CA THR A 112 8.92 1.79 -7.79
C THR A 112 7.70 2.68 -7.94
N VAL A 113 7.90 3.99 -8.03
CA VAL A 113 6.79 4.92 -8.26
C VAL A 113 6.38 4.83 -9.73
N LEU A 114 5.09 4.65 -9.98
CA LEU A 114 4.58 4.54 -11.35
C LEU A 114 4.67 5.89 -12.07
N ASP A 115 4.99 5.86 -13.37
CA ASP A 115 4.94 7.06 -14.19
C ASP A 115 3.50 7.52 -14.41
N SER A 116 3.31 8.68 -15.06
CA SER A 116 1.98 9.28 -15.22
C SER A 116 0.98 8.38 -15.93
N ALA A 117 1.37 7.72 -16.99
CA ALA A 117 0.47 6.87 -17.78
C ALA A 117 0.10 5.60 -17.02
N GLU A 118 1.09 4.94 -16.41
CA GLU A 118 0.84 3.74 -15.60
C GLU A 118 0.02 4.09 -14.36
N ARG A 119 0.33 5.22 -13.71
CA ARG A 119 -0.40 5.70 -12.54
C ARG A 119 -1.86 5.94 -12.88
N ASP A 120 -2.16 6.63 -13.99
CA ASP A 120 -3.53 6.97 -14.36
C ASP A 120 -4.36 5.72 -14.64
N ALA A 121 -3.80 4.74 -15.33
CA ALA A 121 -4.46 3.47 -15.58
C ALA A 121 -4.71 2.69 -14.29
N ALA A 122 -3.71 2.63 -13.42
CA ALA A 122 -3.82 1.93 -12.14
C ALA A 122 -4.84 2.61 -11.22
N TYR A 123 -4.81 3.94 -11.16
CA TYR A 123 -5.72 4.69 -10.28
C TYR A 123 -7.17 4.55 -10.73
N ALA A 124 -7.43 4.55 -12.04
CA ALA A 124 -8.77 4.33 -12.56
C ALA A 124 -9.32 2.96 -12.12
N GLU A 125 -8.49 1.92 -12.16
CA GLU A 125 -8.89 0.59 -11.69
C GLU A 125 -9.08 0.55 -10.17
N ILE A 126 -8.24 1.25 -9.43
CA ILE A 126 -8.37 1.36 -7.98
C ILE A 126 -9.71 2.02 -7.61
N VAL A 127 -10.08 3.09 -8.29
CA VAL A 127 -11.35 3.78 -8.07
C VAL A 127 -12.53 2.86 -8.40
N ARG A 128 -12.43 2.08 -9.45
CA ARG A 128 -13.47 1.12 -9.84
C ARG A 128 -13.71 0.09 -8.72
N ARG A 129 -12.65 -0.37 -8.08
CA ARG A 129 -12.73 -1.36 -6.99
C ARG A 129 -13.08 -0.73 -5.66
N SER A 130 -12.63 0.49 -5.41
CA SER A 130 -12.78 1.21 -4.14
C SER A 130 -13.12 2.67 -4.42
N PRO A 131 -14.40 3.00 -4.63
CA PRO A 131 -14.80 4.36 -5.05
C PRO A 131 -14.37 5.47 -4.11
N GLY A 132 -14.08 5.16 -2.84
CA GLY A 132 -13.58 6.15 -1.90
C GLY A 132 -12.28 6.83 -2.35
N PHE A 133 -11.44 6.15 -3.13
CA PHE A 133 -10.23 6.76 -3.67
C PHE A 133 -10.53 7.85 -4.71
N GLY A 134 -11.66 7.77 -5.40
CA GLY A 134 -12.12 8.84 -6.27
C GLY A 134 -12.52 10.08 -5.47
N GLU A 135 -13.09 9.91 -4.28
CA GLU A 135 -13.40 11.02 -3.41
C GLU A 135 -12.13 11.71 -2.89
N TYR A 136 -11.06 10.96 -2.64
CA TYR A 136 -9.78 11.55 -2.23
C TYR A 136 -9.20 12.45 -3.33
N GLU A 137 -9.30 12.06 -4.60
CA GLU A 137 -8.85 12.89 -5.71
C GLU A 137 -9.57 14.24 -5.76
N LYS A 138 -10.84 14.27 -5.37
CA LYS A 138 -11.65 15.50 -5.38
C LYS A 138 -11.28 16.47 -4.25
N LYS A 139 -10.59 15.98 -3.22
CA LYS A 139 -10.22 16.80 -2.06
C LYS A 139 -8.90 17.54 -2.23
N THR A 140 -8.11 17.19 -3.23
CA THR A 140 -6.80 17.78 -3.44
C THR A 140 -6.52 18.00 -4.92
N ASP A 141 -5.72 19.02 -5.23
CA ASP A 141 -5.29 19.31 -6.60
C ASP A 141 -4.03 18.52 -6.99
N ARG A 142 -3.36 17.90 -6.03
CA ARG A 142 -2.17 17.09 -6.35
C ARG A 142 -2.56 15.78 -7.01
N ALA A 143 -1.70 15.27 -7.87
CA ALA A 143 -1.84 13.90 -8.37
C ALA A 143 -1.45 12.93 -7.25
N ILE A 144 -2.35 12.01 -6.91
CA ILE A 144 -2.10 11.02 -5.85
C ILE A 144 -1.21 9.92 -6.42
N PRO A 145 0.03 9.74 -5.91
CA PRO A 145 0.94 8.74 -6.46
C PRO A 145 0.51 7.31 -6.15
N VAL A 146 0.90 6.41 -7.03
CA VAL A 146 0.80 4.97 -6.83
C VAL A 146 2.20 4.39 -6.98
N ALA A 147 2.58 3.52 -6.07
CA ALA A 147 3.86 2.82 -6.14
C ALA A 147 3.63 1.33 -6.25
N ARG A 148 4.46 0.66 -7.03
CA ARG A 148 4.51 -0.79 -7.09
C ARG A 148 5.57 -1.27 -6.10
N VAL A 149 5.20 -2.19 -5.24
CA VAL A 149 6.10 -2.78 -4.24
C VAL A 149 6.26 -4.24 -4.61
N THR A 150 7.46 -4.62 -5.05
CA THR A 150 7.72 -5.95 -5.61
C THR A 150 8.65 -6.73 -4.70
N PRO A 151 8.29 -7.96 -4.30
CA PRO A 151 9.18 -8.78 -3.49
C PRO A 151 10.51 -9.04 -4.18
N VAL A 152 11.61 -9.07 -3.42
CA VAL A 152 12.96 -9.36 -3.87
C VAL A 152 13.50 -10.59 -3.16
N GLY A 153 14.30 -11.35 -3.85
CA GLY A 153 14.87 -12.59 -3.34
C GLY A 153 14.21 -13.82 -3.90
#